data_90f9a56c4a3d49510225483eafb44cb3
#
_entry.id   90f9a56c4a3d49510225483eafb44cb3
#
_cell.length_a   1.000
_cell.length_b   1.000
_cell.length_c   1.000
_cell.angle_alpha   90.00
_cell.angle_beta   90.00
_cell.angle_gamma   90.00
#
_symmetry.space_group_name_H-M   'P 1'
#
loop_
_entity.id
_entity.type
_entity.pdbx_description
1 polymer ?
#
loop_
_entity_poly.entity_id
_entity_poly.type
_entity_poly.pdbx_seq_one_letter_code
_entity_poly.pdbx_strand_id
1 'polypeptide(L)'
;DRVLVFDRGTVDGAAYWPEGAEAFFQEQSTSLERELNRYTGVIYLESAGREDYLRHMSKNPHRRESWEEAKQLDQETRKLWERHPSFTLVRNNRSFERKVIEVLAAVAVHIKFDEGDGKK
;
A
#
# COMPACT_ATOMS: atom_id res chain seq x y z
N ASP A 1 -0.43 14.49 20.02
CA ASP A 1 -1.25 14.14 18.86
C ASP A 1 -0.49 14.33 17.57
N ARG A 2 0.26 13.29 17.24
CA ARG A 2 1.07 13.30 16.04
C ARG A 2 0.48 12.39 14.99
N VAL A 3 0.45 12.87 13.75
CA VAL A 3 0.13 12.04 12.60
C VAL A 3 1.45 11.58 11.99
N LEU A 4 1.61 10.27 11.88
CA LEU A 4 2.78 9.68 11.24
C LEU A 4 2.34 9.05 9.93
N VAL A 5 3.00 9.45 8.85
CA VAL A 5 2.74 8.90 7.52
C VAL A 5 3.94 8.08 7.11
N PHE A 6 3.71 6.82 6.77
CA PHE A 6 4.77 5.92 6.32
C PHE A 6 4.63 5.67 4.83
N ASP A 7 5.72 5.82 4.11
CA ASP A 7 5.81 5.38 2.73
C ASP A 7 6.26 3.92 2.79
N ARG A 8 5.37 3.02 2.38
CA ARG A 8 5.46 1.58 2.55
C ARG A 8 5.28 1.16 4.00
N GLY A 9 5.02 -0.10 4.21
CA GLY A 9 4.74 -0.63 5.54
C GLY A 9 5.28 -2.03 5.74
N THR A 10 5.11 -2.54 6.94
CA THR A 10 5.67 -3.83 7.38
C THR A 10 5.11 -5.02 6.61
N VAL A 11 3.93 -4.88 6.01
CA VAL A 11 3.26 -5.97 5.29
C VAL A 11 3.85 -6.19 3.89
N ASP A 12 4.51 -5.19 3.33
CA ASP A 12 5.02 -5.27 1.95
C ASP A 12 5.99 -6.43 1.73
N GLY A 13 6.84 -6.71 2.71
CA GLY A 13 7.80 -7.81 2.60
C GLY A 13 7.16 -9.18 2.41
N ALA A 14 5.94 -9.35 2.90
CA ALA A 14 5.24 -10.63 2.81
C ALA A 14 4.92 -11.01 1.37
N ALA A 15 4.59 -10.02 0.53
CA ALA A 15 4.27 -10.28 -0.89
C ALA A 15 5.49 -10.73 -1.68
N TYR A 16 6.69 -10.33 -1.24
CA TYR A 16 7.95 -10.68 -1.91
C TYR A 16 8.61 -11.94 -1.35
N TRP A 17 8.04 -12.53 -0.30
CA TRP A 17 8.68 -13.67 0.38
C TRP A 17 8.53 -14.94 -0.46
N PRO A 18 9.65 -15.64 -0.76
CA PRO A 18 9.60 -16.80 -1.68
C PRO A 18 8.67 -17.92 -1.22
N GLU A 19 8.58 -18.15 0.08
CA GLU A 19 7.76 -19.21 0.66
C GLU A 19 6.33 -18.77 0.94
N GLY A 20 5.96 -17.55 0.58
CA GLY A 20 4.62 -17.01 0.75
C GLY A 20 4.46 -16.13 1.99
N ALA A 21 3.36 -15.39 2.02
CA ALA A 21 3.10 -14.39 3.06
C ALA A 21 3.01 -15.03 4.46
N GLU A 22 2.34 -16.17 4.58
CA GLU A 22 2.19 -16.82 5.87
C GLU A 22 3.52 -17.23 6.46
N ALA A 23 4.42 -17.79 5.63
CA ALA A 23 5.77 -18.15 6.07
C ALA A 23 6.54 -16.91 6.51
N PHE A 24 6.38 -15.79 5.80
CA PHE A 24 7.00 -14.54 6.19
C PHE A 24 6.59 -14.12 7.60
N PHE A 25 5.28 -14.12 7.88
CA PHE A 25 4.80 -13.71 9.19
C PHE A 25 5.25 -14.65 10.30
N GLN A 26 5.29 -15.95 10.03
CA GLN A 26 5.78 -16.93 11.01
C GLN A 26 7.25 -16.68 11.32
N GLU A 27 8.07 -16.47 10.30
CA GLU A 27 9.49 -16.22 10.49
C GLU A 27 9.77 -14.94 11.28
N GLN A 28 8.94 -13.90 11.06
CA GLN A 28 9.05 -12.65 11.79
C GLN A 28 8.37 -12.68 13.16
N SER A 29 7.82 -13.83 13.55
CA SER A 29 7.10 -14.02 14.82
C SER A 29 5.91 -13.04 14.98
N THR A 30 5.15 -12.86 13.92
CA THR A 30 4.01 -11.96 13.90
C THR A 30 2.87 -12.54 13.05
N SER A 31 1.86 -11.73 12.76
CA SER A 31 0.74 -12.11 11.91
C SER A 31 0.31 -10.92 11.06
N LEU A 32 -0.43 -11.20 9.99
CA LEU A 32 -0.99 -10.14 9.16
C LEU A 32 -1.85 -9.18 10.00
N GLU A 33 -2.72 -9.72 10.84
CA GLU A 33 -3.60 -8.91 11.67
C GLU A 33 -2.82 -7.98 12.60
N ARG A 34 -1.78 -8.52 13.23
CA ARG A 34 -0.95 -7.73 14.14
C ARG A 34 -0.25 -6.60 13.39
N GLU A 35 0.26 -6.88 12.18
CA GLU A 35 0.95 -5.86 11.39
C GLU A 35 -0.02 -4.81 10.86
N LEU A 36 -1.20 -5.20 10.40
CA LEU A 36 -2.21 -4.25 9.96
C LEU A 36 -2.68 -3.33 11.10
N ASN A 37 -2.78 -3.87 12.30
CA ASN A 37 -3.23 -3.10 13.47
C ASN A 37 -2.25 -2.01 13.89
N ARG A 38 -1.04 -2.00 13.35
CA ARG A 38 -0.08 -0.91 13.60
C ARG A 38 -0.51 0.41 12.94
N TYR A 39 -1.43 0.34 11.98
CA TYR A 39 -1.82 1.49 11.15
C TYR A 39 -3.27 1.86 11.40
N THR A 40 -3.52 3.15 11.58
CA THR A 40 -4.87 3.69 11.74
C THR A 40 -5.65 3.60 10.43
N GLY A 41 -4.96 3.78 9.31
CA GLY A 41 -5.56 3.69 7.98
C GLY A 41 -4.51 3.39 6.94
N VAL A 42 -4.95 2.88 5.81
CA VAL A 42 -4.09 2.52 4.68
C VAL A 42 -4.62 3.23 3.45
N ILE A 43 -3.73 3.95 2.78
CA ILE A 43 -4.03 4.56 1.49
C ILE A 43 -3.17 3.87 0.46
N TYR A 44 -3.79 3.14 -0.44
CA TYR A 44 -3.10 2.36 -1.45
C TYR A 44 -3.19 3.08 -2.79
N LEU A 45 -2.04 3.44 -3.32
CA LEU A 45 -1.96 4.07 -4.64
C LEU A 45 -1.83 2.99 -5.69
N GLU A 46 -2.82 2.92 -6.59
CA GLU A 46 -2.78 1.97 -7.69
C GLU A 46 -1.55 2.22 -8.54
N SER A 47 -0.82 1.16 -8.88
CA SER A 47 0.43 1.31 -9.61
C SER A 47 0.20 1.76 -11.05
N ALA A 48 1.28 2.22 -11.68
CA ALA A 48 1.26 2.72 -13.06
C ALA A 48 0.74 1.67 -14.04
N GLY A 49 0.04 2.13 -15.07
CA GLY A 49 -0.40 1.27 -16.14
C GLY A 49 0.78 0.73 -16.95
N ARG A 50 0.48 -0.24 -17.84
CA ARG A 50 1.51 -0.93 -18.61
C ARG A 50 2.41 0.03 -19.41
N GLU A 51 1.81 1.03 -20.04
CA GLU A 51 2.58 1.97 -20.87
C GLU A 51 3.57 2.78 -20.03
N ASP A 52 3.10 3.28 -18.89
CA ASP A 52 3.96 4.05 -17.98
C ASP A 52 5.07 3.17 -17.40
N TYR A 53 4.73 1.94 -17.06
CA TYR A 53 5.72 0.99 -16.57
C TYR A 53 6.83 0.73 -17.61
N LEU A 54 6.44 0.47 -18.84
CA LEU A 54 7.40 0.21 -19.91
C LEU A 54 8.26 1.44 -20.21
N ARG A 55 7.67 2.63 -20.10
CA ARG A 55 8.40 3.89 -20.27
C ARG A 55 9.47 4.06 -19.19
N HIS A 56 9.13 3.74 -17.95
CA HIS A 56 10.10 3.79 -16.84
C HIS A 56 11.19 2.73 -16.98
N MET A 57 10.86 1.55 -17.48
CA MET A 57 11.85 0.50 -17.71
C MET A 57 12.90 0.92 -18.75
N SER A 58 12.50 1.61 -19.80
CA SER A 58 13.45 2.06 -20.82
C SER A 58 14.43 3.09 -20.25
N LYS A 59 14.05 3.82 -19.21
CA LYS A 59 14.90 4.80 -18.55
C LYS A 59 15.74 4.22 -17.41
N ASN A 60 15.43 3.00 -17.00
CA ASN A 60 16.06 2.39 -15.83
C ASN A 60 16.45 0.95 -16.13
N PRO A 61 17.56 0.73 -16.85
CA PRO A 61 17.95 -0.60 -17.35
C PRO A 61 18.29 -1.61 -16.26
N HIS A 62 18.39 -1.17 -15.01
CA HIS A 62 18.67 -2.05 -13.88
C HIS A 62 17.43 -2.73 -13.31
N ARG A 63 16.24 -2.35 -13.75
CA ARG A 63 15.01 -2.96 -13.29
C ARG A 63 14.80 -4.28 -14.02
N ARG A 64 14.76 -5.38 -13.26
CA ARG A 64 14.72 -6.75 -13.81
C ARG A 64 13.34 -7.37 -13.90
N GLU A 65 12.33 -6.75 -13.28
CA GLU A 65 10.99 -7.30 -13.27
C GLU A 65 10.26 -7.01 -14.59
N SER A 66 9.58 -8.04 -15.11
CA SER A 66 8.69 -7.85 -16.25
C SER A 66 7.41 -7.15 -15.78
N TRP A 67 6.65 -6.63 -16.74
CA TRP A 67 5.34 -6.04 -16.42
C TRP A 67 4.44 -7.04 -15.69
N GLU A 68 4.41 -8.29 -16.16
CA GLU A 68 3.58 -9.34 -15.56
C GLU A 68 4.00 -9.64 -14.13
N GLU A 69 5.29 -9.72 -13.86
CA GLU A 69 5.80 -9.94 -12.51
C GLU A 69 5.48 -8.77 -11.59
N ALA A 70 5.69 -7.55 -12.07
CA ALA A 70 5.38 -6.36 -11.29
C ALA A 70 3.89 -6.27 -10.97
N LYS A 71 3.04 -6.59 -11.95
CA LYS A 71 1.59 -6.59 -11.77
C LYS A 71 1.15 -7.62 -10.74
N GLN A 72 1.74 -8.82 -10.80
CA GLN A 72 1.40 -9.88 -9.85
C GLN A 72 1.81 -9.50 -8.44
N LEU A 73 3.02 -8.96 -8.27
CA LEU A 73 3.48 -8.51 -6.96
C LEU A 73 2.60 -7.40 -6.40
N ASP A 74 2.18 -6.47 -7.25
CA ASP A 74 1.28 -5.40 -6.85
C ASP A 74 -0.07 -5.96 -6.38
N GLN A 75 -0.63 -6.91 -7.13
CA GLN A 75 -1.89 -7.52 -6.76
C GLN A 75 -1.80 -8.28 -5.44
N GLU A 76 -0.72 -9.00 -5.20
CA GLU A 76 -0.50 -9.72 -3.95
C GLU A 76 -0.33 -8.76 -2.78
N THR A 77 0.44 -7.70 -2.97
CA THR A 77 0.62 -6.66 -1.94
C THR A 77 -0.71 -6.01 -1.61
N ARG A 78 -1.48 -5.66 -2.63
CA ARG A 78 -2.79 -5.03 -2.44
C ARG A 78 -3.76 -5.93 -1.68
N LYS A 79 -3.78 -7.23 -2.00
CA LYS A 79 -4.66 -8.18 -1.31
C LYS A 79 -4.39 -8.22 0.19
N LEU A 80 -3.13 -8.11 0.59
CA LEU A 80 -2.77 -8.10 2.00
C LEU A 80 -3.27 -6.82 2.68
N TRP A 81 -3.01 -5.66 2.08
CA TRP A 81 -3.42 -4.37 2.65
C TRP A 81 -4.93 -4.17 2.64
N GLU A 82 -5.64 -4.71 1.64
CA GLU A 82 -7.11 -4.61 1.56
C GLU A 82 -7.82 -5.18 2.78
N ARG A 83 -7.17 -6.05 3.52
CA ARG A 83 -7.74 -6.64 4.72
C ARG A 83 -7.79 -5.66 5.89
N HIS A 84 -7.17 -4.50 5.75
CA HIS A 84 -7.27 -3.46 6.76
C HIS A 84 -8.68 -2.85 6.73
N PRO A 85 -9.32 -2.64 7.90
CA PRO A 85 -10.69 -2.11 7.95
C PRO A 85 -10.83 -0.68 7.43
N SER A 86 -9.74 0.08 7.40
CA SER A 86 -9.74 1.47 6.91
C SER A 86 -8.83 1.59 5.69
N PHE A 87 -9.14 0.84 4.66
CA PHE A 87 -8.39 0.81 3.40
C PHE A 87 -9.05 1.74 2.38
N THR A 88 -8.24 2.58 1.74
CA THR A 88 -8.67 3.48 0.67
C THR A 88 -7.81 3.24 -0.56
N LEU A 89 -8.45 2.97 -1.69
CA LEU A 89 -7.75 2.81 -2.96
C LEU A 89 -7.82 4.12 -3.75
N VAL A 90 -6.65 4.62 -4.17
CA VAL A 90 -6.55 5.76 -5.09
C VAL A 90 -6.17 5.21 -6.45
N ARG A 91 -7.07 5.35 -7.41
CA ARG A 91 -6.91 4.76 -8.75
C ARG A 91 -5.95 5.57 -9.61
N ASN A 92 -5.26 4.85 -10.49
CA ASN A 92 -4.26 5.45 -11.38
C ASN A 92 -4.87 6.02 -12.68
N ASN A 93 -6.18 5.88 -12.87
CA ASN A 93 -6.85 6.37 -14.09
C ASN A 93 -7.26 7.85 -14.00
N ARG A 94 -6.65 8.59 -13.10
CA ARG A 94 -6.98 9.99 -12.83
C ARG A 94 -5.74 10.88 -12.98
N SER A 95 -5.96 12.19 -13.17
CA SER A 95 -4.86 13.14 -13.24
C SER A 95 -4.08 13.15 -11.93
N PHE A 96 -2.85 13.63 -11.99
CA PHE A 96 -2.00 13.75 -10.81
C PHE A 96 -2.67 14.64 -9.74
N GLU A 97 -3.25 15.76 -10.16
CA GLU A 97 -3.94 16.67 -9.24
C GLU A 97 -5.10 15.97 -8.53
N ARG A 98 -5.86 15.18 -9.27
CA ARG A 98 -6.98 14.44 -8.71
C ARG A 98 -6.51 13.41 -7.69
N LYS A 99 -5.42 12.70 -7.98
CA LYS A 99 -4.84 11.73 -7.05
C LYS A 99 -4.39 12.40 -5.76
N VAL A 100 -3.76 13.57 -5.85
CA VAL A 100 -3.33 14.33 -4.68
C VAL A 100 -4.53 14.71 -3.82
N ILE A 101 -5.59 15.21 -4.45
CA ILE A 101 -6.82 15.59 -3.74
C ILE A 101 -7.42 14.37 -3.02
N GLU A 102 -7.49 13.23 -3.68
CA GLU A 102 -8.03 12.01 -3.09
C GLU A 102 -7.20 11.53 -1.89
N VAL A 103 -5.88 11.59 -2.01
CA VAL A 103 -4.99 11.21 -0.90
C VAL A 103 -5.20 12.15 0.28
N LEU A 104 -5.26 13.46 0.05
CA LEU A 104 -5.46 14.43 1.12
C LEU A 104 -6.81 14.23 1.79
N ALA A 105 -7.86 13.96 1.01
CA ALA A 105 -9.19 13.69 1.56
C ALA A 105 -9.19 12.43 2.42
N ALA A 106 -8.52 11.37 1.98
CA ALA A 106 -8.43 10.13 2.74
C ALA A 106 -7.67 10.34 4.05
N VAL A 107 -6.58 11.08 4.03
CA VAL A 107 -5.82 11.41 5.23
C VAL A 107 -6.70 12.19 6.21
N ALA A 108 -7.45 13.18 5.72
CA ALA A 108 -8.32 13.99 6.55
C ALA A 108 -9.41 13.16 7.24
N VAL A 109 -9.99 12.18 6.53
CA VAL A 109 -10.98 11.27 7.11
C VAL A 109 -10.38 10.47 8.25
N HIS A 110 -9.20 9.90 8.06
CA HIS A 110 -8.54 9.13 9.11
C HIS A 110 -8.21 9.96 10.33
N ILE A 111 -7.72 11.18 10.12
CA ILE A 111 -7.41 12.09 11.22
C ILE A 111 -8.67 12.44 12.03
N LYS A 112 -9.76 12.77 11.36
CA LYS A 112 -11.03 13.11 12.03
C LYS A 112 -11.59 11.93 12.82
N PHE A 113 -11.49 10.74 12.26
CA PHE A 113 -11.96 9.54 12.93
C PHE A 113 -11.17 9.26 14.20
N ASP A 114 -9.84 9.39 14.12
CA ASP A 114 -8.95 9.17 15.25
C ASP A 114 -9.19 10.21 16.34
N GLU A 115 -9.37 11.47 15.98
CA GLU A 115 -9.71 12.53 16.95
C GLU A 115 -11.04 12.28 17.61
N GLY A 116 -12.03 11.79 16.86
CA GLY A 116 -13.34 11.44 17.40
C GLY A 116 -13.24 10.35 18.44
N ASP A 117 -12.47 9.31 18.19
CA ASP A 117 -12.23 8.23 19.13
C ASP A 117 -11.46 8.72 20.36
N GLY A 118 -10.49 9.59 20.16
CA GLY A 118 -9.69 10.14 21.24
C GLY A 118 -10.46 11.00 22.21
N LYS A 119 -11.61 11.51 21.81
CA LYS A 119 -12.46 12.36 22.67
C LYS A 119 -13.42 11.57 23.56
N LYS A 120 -13.46 10.28 23.37
CA LYS A 120 -14.27 9.41 24.21
C LYS A 120 -13.50 8.96 25.44
#